data_834ac66c2a4689710c45366a782b5636
#
_entry.id   834ac66c2a4689710c45366a782b5636
#
_cell.length_a   1.000
_cell.length_b   1.000
_cell.length_c   1.000
_cell.angle_alpha   90.00
_cell.angle_beta   90.00
_cell.angle_gamma   90.00
#
_symmetry.space_group_name_H-M   'P 1'
#
loop_
_entity.id
_entity.type
_entity.pdbx_description
1 polymer ?
#
loop_
_entity_poly.entity_id
_entity_poly.type
_entity_poly.pdbx_seq_one_letter_code
_entity_poly.pdbx_strand_id
1 'polypeptide(L)'
;MLSRLRPLLAPGAATLVAFGLLLALGVWQLERKTWKEGLIAQIETRAHGEPGEIVPEAQWSEWRATDDEFRRVRLTGTFLHDKEVAVHGLLSAQRGSPVQGFYIFTPLRLASGATVIVNRGFVPSELRDPARRPETLPANEVTVIGLVRAPDTSGWFMPDNRPERDEWFTRDVAAMALSRALERVAPFWIDAESIPNATGWPRPGQTRLAIPNNHLGYALTWFGIALALLGVFGAWAWGRVRARPSEKLVPPALPS
;
A
#
# COMPACT_ATOMS: atom_id res chain seq x y z
N MET A 1 -33.29 -48.52 -0.59
CA MET A 1 -32.55 -47.44 0.08
C MET A 1 -31.54 -46.78 -0.86
N LEU A 2 -30.75 -47.53 -1.62
CA LEU A 2 -29.73 -47.04 -2.57
C LEU A 2 -30.29 -46.15 -3.71
N SER A 3 -31.49 -46.40 -4.21
CA SER A 3 -32.11 -45.62 -5.29
C SER A 3 -32.45 -44.18 -4.88
N ARG A 4 -32.66 -43.91 -3.59
CA ARG A 4 -32.93 -42.57 -3.05
C ARG A 4 -31.68 -41.73 -2.88
N LEU A 5 -30.50 -42.32 -2.82
CA LEU A 5 -29.21 -41.65 -2.67
C LEU A 5 -28.59 -41.25 -4.01
N ARG A 6 -28.93 -41.93 -5.11
CA ARG A 6 -28.39 -41.63 -6.45
C ARG A 6 -28.55 -40.16 -6.87
N PRO A 7 -29.70 -39.48 -6.66
CA PRO A 7 -29.83 -38.06 -7.06
C PRO A 7 -29.00 -37.10 -6.19
N LEU A 8 -28.46 -37.57 -5.05
CA LEU A 8 -27.63 -36.75 -4.17
C LEU A 8 -26.13 -36.82 -4.51
N LEU A 9 -25.70 -37.81 -5.31
CA LEU A 9 -24.29 -38.09 -5.56
C LEU A 9 -23.61 -36.94 -6.30
N ALA A 10 -24.19 -36.47 -7.42
CA ALA A 10 -23.58 -35.38 -8.20
C ALA A 10 -23.62 -34.04 -7.47
N PRO A 11 -24.75 -33.59 -6.86
CA PRO A 11 -24.74 -32.37 -6.03
C PRO A 11 -23.83 -32.49 -4.80
N GLY A 12 -23.76 -33.69 -4.18
CA GLY A 12 -22.88 -33.95 -3.04
C GLY A 12 -21.41 -33.82 -3.42
N ALA A 13 -21.01 -34.43 -4.55
CA ALA A 13 -19.65 -34.31 -5.06
C ALA A 13 -19.32 -32.85 -5.39
N ALA A 14 -20.20 -32.11 -6.06
CA ALA A 14 -20.02 -30.69 -6.35
C ALA A 14 -19.90 -29.85 -5.07
N THR A 15 -20.72 -30.13 -4.05
CA THR A 15 -20.66 -29.46 -2.75
C THR A 15 -19.34 -29.73 -2.05
N LEU A 16 -18.82 -30.96 -2.07
CA LEU A 16 -17.53 -31.31 -1.47
C LEU A 16 -16.38 -30.62 -2.16
N VAL A 17 -16.37 -30.56 -3.49
CA VAL A 17 -15.35 -29.82 -4.26
C VAL A 17 -15.41 -28.32 -3.92
N ALA A 18 -16.59 -27.73 -3.96
CA ALA A 18 -16.75 -26.30 -3.63
C ALA A 18 -16.35 -26.00 -2.17
N PHE A 19 -16.73 -26.88 -1.23
CA PHE A 19 -16.32 -26.77 0.17
C PHE A 19 -14.80 -26.83 0.32
N GLY A 20 -14.14 -27.78 -0.34
CA GLY A 20 -12.67 -27.91 -0.34
C GLY A 20 -11.98 -26.64 -0.88
N LEU A 21 -12.50 -26.07 -1.97
CA LEU A 21 -12.00 -24.82 -2.54
C LEU A 21 -12.16 -23.63 -1.57
N LEU A 22 -13.32 -23.52 -0.93
CA LEU A 22 -13.60 -22.46 0.04
C LEU A 22 -12.68 -22.57 1.27
N LEU A 23 -12.45 -23.79 1.77
CA LEU A 23 -11.48 -24.02 2.84
C LEU A 23 -10.06 -23.65 2.42
N ALA A 24 -9.64 -24.05 1.22
CA ALA A 24 -8.32 -23.72 0.70
C ALA A 24 -8.11 -22.19 0.58
N LEU A 25 -9.13 -21.46 0.11
CA LEU A 25 -9.11 -20.00 0.07
C LEU A 25 -9.04 -19.37 1.48
N GLY A 26 -9.77 -19.92 2.45
CA GLY A 26 -9.71 -19.48 3.84
C GLY A 26 -8.31 -19.65 4.44
N VAL A 27 -7.72 -20.83 4.25
CA VAL A 27 -6.35 -21.14 4.72
C VAL A 27 -5.33 -20.24 4.04
N TRP A 28 -5.39 -20.08 2.72
CA TRP A 28 -4.52 -19.17 1.97
C TRP A 28 -4.59 -17.73 2.50
N GLN A 29 -5.77 -17.24 2.87
CA GLN A 29 -5.91 -15.92 3.48
C GLN A 29 -5.21 -15.83 4.85
N LEU A 30 -5.23 -16.88 5.66
CA LEU A 30 -4.51 -16.91 6.94
C LEU A 30 -2.99 -16.91 6.73
N GLU A 31 -2.50 -17.70 5.78
CA GLU A 31 -1.08 -17.70 5.41
C GLU A 31 -0.63 -16.32 4.91
N ARG A 32 -1.44 -15.70 4.05
CA ARG A 32 -1.16 -14.37 3.54
C ARG A 32 -1.17 -13.30 4.64
N LYS A 33 -2.07 -13.43 5.63
CA LYS A 33 -2.10 -12.60 6.83
C LYS A 33 -0.76 -12.69 7.58
N THR A 34 -0.32 -13.90 7.90
CA THR A 34 0.92 -14.14 8.66
C THR A 34 2.15 -13.61 7.93
N TRP A 35 2.24 -13.86 6.63
CA TRP A 35 3.31 -13.32 5.79
C TRP A 35 3.34 -11.79 5.83
N LYS A 36 2.16 -11.15 5.72
CA LYS A 36 2.05 -9.69 5.73
C LYS A 36 2.36 -9.09 7.10
N GLU A 37 1.98 -9.75 8.18
CA GLU A 37 2.34 -9.35 9.55
C GLU A 37 3.86 -9.36 9.76
N GLY A 38 4.54 -10.37 9.27
CA GLY A 38 6.00 -10.42 9.28
C GLY A 38 6.65 -9.26 8.52
N LEU A 39 6.11 -8.92 7.34
CA LEU A 39 6.58 -7.78 6.56
C LEU A 39 6.34 -6.45 7.30
N ILE A 40 5.16 -6.26 7.89
CA ILE A 40 4.82 -5.05 8.67
C ILE A 40 5.76 -4.92 9.87
N ALA A 41 6.01 -6.00 10.61
CA ALA A 41 6.90 -5.99 11.76
C ALA A 41 8.35 -5.60 11.37
N GLN A 42 8.85 -6.09 10.22
CA GLN A 42 10.16 -5.68 9.71
C GLN A 42 10.21 -4.19 9.37
N ILE A 43 9.17 -3.67 8.70
CA ILE A 43 9.06 -2.25 8.34
C ILE A 43 9.02 -1.40 9.62
N GLU A 44 8.21 -1.77 10.59
CA GLU A 44 8.11 -1.07 11.88
C GLU A 44 9.44 -1.06 12.64
N THR A 45 10.13 -2.20 12.69
CA THR A 45 11.45 -2.28 13.35
C THR A 45 12.47 -1.37 12.67
N ARG A 46 12.49 -1.31 11.34
CA ARG A 46 13.40 -0.42 10.58
C ARG A 46 13.06 1.05 10.77
N ALA A 47 11.76 1.38 10.78
CA ALA A 47 11.28 2.76 10.82
C ALA A 47 11.37 3.40 12.21
N HIS A 48 11.26 2.61 13.28
CA HIS A 48 11.29 3.11 14.66
C HIS A 48 12.64 2.88 15.36
N GLY A 49 13.62 2.30 14.67
CA GLY A 49 14.99 2.15 15.16
C GLY A 49 15.71 3.49 15.36
N GLU A 50 16.86 3.46 16.03
CA GLU A 50 17.74 4.62 16.10
C GLU A 50 18.18 5.04 14.68
N PRO A 51 18.24 6.36 14.37
CA PRO A 51 18.66 6.82 13.07
C PRO A 51 20.11 6.45 12.78
N GLY A 52 20.31 5.57 11.81
CA GLY A 52 21.63 5.19 11.31
C GLY A 52 22.16 6.19 10.29
N GLU A 53 23.38 5.94 9.82
CA GLU A 53 23.94 6.70 8.70
C GLU A 53 23.28 6.30 7.38
N ILE A 54 23.26 7.25 6.44
CA ILE A 54 22.81 7.00 5.08
C ILE A 54 23.78 6.04 4.36
N VAL A 55 23.25 5.25 3.42
CA VAL A 55 24.08 4.38 2.57
C VAL A 55 25.15 5.20 1.87
N PRO A 56 26.46 4.84 2.00
CA PRO A 56 27.54 5.57 1.35
C PRO A 56 27.40 5.61 -0.17
N GLU A 57 27.81 6.71 -0.80
CA GLU A 57 27.69 6.89 -2.25
C GLU A 57 28.34 5.75 -3.06
N ALA A 58 29.46 5.22 -2.59
CA ALA A 58 30.15 4.09 -3.24
C ALA A 58 29.27 2.82 -3.37
N GLN A 59 28.22 2.70 -2.58
CA GLN A 59 27.30 1.55 -2.58
C GLN A 59 25.98 1.86 -3.29
N TRP A 60 25.77 3.05 -3.83
CA TRP A 60 24.50 3.43 -4.47
C TRP A 60 24.18 2.62 -5.72
N SER A 61 25.20 2.16 -6.46
CA SER A 61 24.99 1.29 -7.63
C SER A 61 24.45 -0.10 -7.27
N GLU A 62 24.66 -0.54 -6.04
CA GLU A 62 24.18 -1.84 -5.53
C GLU A 62 22.94 -1.73 -4.64
N TRP A 63 22.43 -0.50 -4.45
CA TRP A 63 21.31 -0.25 -3.57
C TRP A 63 20.05 -1.00 -3.99
N ARG A 64 19.37 -1.61 -3.03
CA ARG A 64 18.12 -2.36 -3.23
C ARG A 64 17.06 -1.96 -2.22
N ALA A 65 15.86 -1.69 -2.71
CA ALA A 65 14.71 -1.34 -1.87
C ALA A 65 14.41 -2.42 -0.81
N THR A 66 14.52 -3.71 -1.15
CA THR A 66 14.28 -4.83 -0.24
C THR A 66 15.11 -4.76 1.04
N ASP A 67 16.32 -4.24 0.94
CA ASP A 67 17.29 -4.26 2.03
C ASP A 67 17.24 -2.97 2.86
N ASP A 68 17.02 -1.84 2.22
CA ASP A 68 17.20 -0.53 2.83
C ASP A 68 15.92 0.30 2.95
N GLU A 69 14.83 -0.04 2.26
CA GLU A 69 13.60 0.73 2.35
C GLU A 69 13.06 0.73 3.79
N PHE A 70 12.54 1.87 4.21
CA PHE A 70 12.06 2.17 5.57
C PHE A 70 13.14 2.22 6.65
N ARG A 71 14.43 2.12 6.31
CA ARG A 71 15.48 2.39 7.30
C ARG A 71 15.43 3.85 7.73
N ARG A 72 15.47 4.06 9.04
CA ARG A 72 15.57 5.39 9.62
C ARG A 72 17.01 5.88 9.56
N VAL A 73 17.21 7.03 8.96
CA VAL A 73 18.57 7.57 8.74
C VAL A 73 18.65 9.03 9.14
N ARG A 74 19.90 9.46 9.42
CA ARG A 74 20.27 10.84 9.67
C ARG A 74 21.21 11.28 8.56
N LEU A 75 20.96 12.46 8.01
CA LEU A 75 21.83 13.07 7.00
C LEU A 75 21.91 14.58 7.21
N THR A 76 23.09 15.14 6.94
CA THR A 76 23.35 16.57 7.11
C THR A 76 23.80 17.18 5.79
N GLY A 77 23.25 18.35 5.45
CA GLY A 77 23.56 19.02 4.20
C GLY A 77 22.81 20.34 4.02
N THR A 78 22.93 20.92 2.84
CA THR A 78 22.27 22.18 2.48
C THR A 78 21.21 21.93 1.40
N PHE A 79 19.99 22.42 1.63
CA PHE A 79 18.92 22.33 0.65
C PHE A 79 19.14 23.23 -0.57
N LEU A 80 18.87 22.69 -1.76
CA LEU A 80 18.85 23.43 -3.02
C LEU A 80 17.39 23.83 -3.33
N HIS A 81 16.93 24.90 -2.70
CA HIS A 81 15.52 25.32 -2.77
C HIS A 81 15.08 25.75 -4.17
N ASP A 82 16.00 26.26 -4.99
CA ASP A 82 15.80 26.62 -6.39
C ASP A 82 15.52 25.39 -7.30
N LYS A 83 15.83 24.18 -6.80
CA LYS A 83 15.65 22.91 -7.52
C LYS A 83 14.52 22.05 -6.95
N GLU A 84 13.67 22.65 -6.16
CA GLU A 84 12.52 21.99 -5.56
C GLU A 84 11.54 21.42 -6.61
N VAL A 85 10.90 20.30 -6.28
CA VAL A 85 9.87 19.64 -7.08
C VAL A 85 8.62 19.45 -6.22
N ALA A 86 7.46 19.82 -6.76
CA ALA A 86 6.17 19.65 -6.09
C ALA A 86 5.38 18.50 -6.72
N VAL A 87 5.27 17.38 -6.01
CA VAL A 87 4.54 16.18 -6.45
C VAL A 87 3.11 16.25 -5.96
N HIS A 88 2.14 16.08 -6.87
CA HIS A 88 0.71 16.07 -6.52
C HIS A 88 0.41 15.05 -5.43
N GLY A 89 -0.42 15.43 -4.46
CA GLY A 89 -0.77 14.57 -3.35
C GLY A 89 -2.06 14.98 -2.65
N LEU A 90 -2.53 14.04 -1.82
CA LEU A 90 -3.69 14.23 -0.96
C LEU A 90 -3.26 14.03 0.49
N LEU A 91 -3.50 15.00 1.33
CA LEU A 91 -3.39 14.82 2.77
C LEU A 91 -4.74 14.32 3.30
N SER A 92 -4.77 13.09 3.77
CA SER A 92 -5.98 12.56 4.41
C SER A 92 -6.17 13.25 5.75
N ALA A 93 -7.25 13.97 5.91
CA ALA A 93 -7.64 14.50 7.21
C ALA A 93 -8.07 13.35 8.15
N GLN A 94 -7.74 13.43 9.44
CA GLN A 94 -8.26 12.49 10.45
C GLN A 94 -9.78 12.63 10.59
N ARG A 95 -10.31 13.80 10.33
CA ARG A 95 -11.75 14.14 10.25
C ARG A 95 -11.92 15.16 9.14
N GLY A 96 -12.81 14.89 8.18
CA GLY A 96 -13.10 15.78 7.06
C GLY A 96 -12.70 15.25 5.69
N SER A 97 -12.83 16.09 4.66
CA SER A 97 -12.43 15.76 3.31
C SER A 97 -10.91 15.80 3.14
N PRO A 98 -10.33 14.95 2.28
CA PRO A 98 -8.90 15.04 1.95
C PRO A 98 -8.56 16.44 1.40
N VAL A 99 -7.42 16.97 1.83
CA VAL A 99 -6.90 18.24 1.33
C VAL A 99 -6.01 17.97 0.14
N GLN A 100 -6.31 18.61 -0.99
CA GLN A 100 -5.45 18.59 -2.17
C GLN A 100 -4.23 19.50 -1.97
N GLY A 101 -3.09 19.06 -2.47
CA GLY A 101 -1.87 19.84 -2.38
C GLY A 101 -0.68 19.08 -2.98
N PHE A 102 0.49 19.33 -2.43
CA PHE A 102 1.74 18.82 -2.97
C PHE A 102 2.66 18.33 -1.87
N TYR A 103 3.36 17.24 -2.15
CA TYR A 103 4.54 16.85 -1.39
C TYR A 103 5.76 17.54 -1.99
N ILE A 104 6.57 18.15 -1.14
CA ILE A 104 7.70 19.00 -1.54
C ILE A 104 8.98 18.21 -1.46
N PHE A 105 9.56 17.93 -2.63
CA PHE A 105 10.83 17.24 -2.80
C PHE A 105 11.94 18.26 -3.07
N THR A 106 12.85 18.41 -2.13
CA THR A 106 13.98 19.36 -2.25
C THR A 106 15.29 18.59 -2.21
N PRO A 107 16.17 18.77 -3.20
CA PRO A 107 17.49 18.15 -3.16
C PRO A 107 18.30 18.69 -1.98
N LEU A 108 18.95 17.80 -1.24
CA LEU A 108 19.88 18.11 -0.16
C LEU A 108 21.29 17.76 -0.61
N ARG A 109 22.17 18.75 -0.69
CA ARG A 109 23.58 18.56 -1.02
C ARG A 109 24.35 18.22 0.24
N LEU A 110 24.96 17.04 0.27
CA LEU A 110 25.81 16.58 1.36
C LEU A 110 27.20 17.23 1.30
N ALA A 111 27.95 17.14 2.38
CA ALA A 111 29.34 17.65 2.45
C ALA A 111 30.27 16.99 1.42
N SER A 112 29.98 15.74 1.00
CA SER A 112 30.71 15.03 -0.08
C SER A 112 30.46 15.63 -1.47
N GLY A 113 29.49 16.53 -1.62
CA GLY A 113 28.98 17.05 -2.89
C GLY A 113 27.93 16.16 -3.56
N ALA A 114 27.67 14.97 -3.03
CA ALA A 114 26.57 14.11 -3.47
C ALA A 114 25.21 14.70 -3.09
N THR A 115 24.16 14.32 -3.80
CA THR A 115 22.81 14.86 -3.62
C THR A 115 21.83 13.78 -3.23
N VAL A 116 20.97 14.07 -2.25
CA VAL A 116 19.86 13.20 -1.85
C VAL A 116 18.56 13.99 -1.97
N ILE A 117 17.55 13.44 -2.62
CA ILE A 117 16.24 14.09 -2.71
C ILE A 117 15.48 13.81 -1.40
N VAL A 118 14.96 14.88 -0.78
CA VAL A 118 14.25 14.81 0.50
C VAL A 118 12.82 15.30 0.33
N ASN A 119 11.84 14.46 0.66
CA ASN A 119 10.46 14.89 0.85
C ASN A 119 10.37 15.65 2.18
N ARG A 120 10.19 16.96 2.10
CA ARG A 120 10.06 17.83 3.27
C ARG A 120 8.67 17.82 3.89
N GLY A 121 7.71 17.16 3.23
CA GLY A 121 6.34 17.06 3.68
C GLY A 121 5.33 17.70 2.73
N PHE A 122 4.10 17.80 3.21
CA PHE A 122 2.94 18.26 2.44
C PHE A 122 2.73 19.76 2.58
N VAL A 123 2.27 20.40 1.50
CA VAL A 123 1.74 21.77 1.48
C VAL A 123 0.37 21.80 0.80
N PRO A 124 -0.58 22.63 1.25
CA PRO A 124 -1.81 22.92 0.50
C PRO A 124 -1.49 23.58 -0.85
N SER A 125 -2.44 23.51 -1.79
CA SER A 125 -2.23 24.01 -3.16
C SER A 125 -1.82 25.49 -3.21
N GLU A 126 -2.30 26.30 -2.28
CA GLU A 126 -2.03 27.73 -2.17
C GLU A 126 -0.57 28.03 -1.80
N LEU A 127 0.09 27.06 -1.15
CA LEU A 127 1.50 27.15 -0.69
C LEU A 127 2.46 26.37 -1.58
N ARG A 128 2.05 25.99 -2.80
CA ARG A 128 2.96 25.35 -3.77
C ARG A 128 4.18 26.20 -4.06
N ASP A 129 3.97 27.51 -4.29
CA ASP A 129 5.03 28.46 -4.58
C ASP A 129 5.93 28.68 -3.36
N PRO A 130 7.26 28.42 -3.43
CA PRO A 130 8.19 28.68 -2.34
C PRO A 130 8.16 30.13 -1.84
N ALA A 131 7.91 31.11 -2.70
CA ALA A 131 7.83 32.51 -2.34
C ALA A 131 6.73 32.82 -1.31
N ARG A 132 5.72 31.94 -1.21
CA ARG A 132 4.62 32.07 -0.22
C ARG A 132 4.94 31.44 1.14
N ARG A 133 6.14 30.83 1.30
CA ARG A 133 6.58 30.18 2.53
C ARG A 133 8.08 30.39 2.79
N PRO A 134 8.58 31.64 2.73
CA PRO A 134 10.01 31.94 2.82
C PRO A 134 10.64 31.52 4.15
N GLU A 135 9.89 31.54 5.24
CA GLU A 135 10.34 31.16 6.59
C GLU A 135 10.67 29.67 6.72
N THR A 136 10.27 28.85 5.75
CA THR A 136 10.53 27.40 5.75
C THR A 136 11.68 26.99 4.84
N LEU A 137 12.45 27.95 4.35
CA LEU A 137 13.58 27.75 3.44
C LEU A 137 14.92 27.96 4.19
N PRO A 138 15.40 26.99 5.01
CA PRO A 138 16.65 27.14 5.71
C PRO A 138 17.81 27.30 4.71
N ALA A 139 18.57 28.38 4.83
CA ALA A 139 19.72 28.66 3.97
C ALA A 139 21.02 27.98 4.46
N ASN A 140 21.06 27.59 5.73
CA ASN A 140 22.20 26.97 6.37
C ASN A 140 22.14 25.44 6.24
N GLU A 141 23.23 24.80 6.62
CA GLU A 141 23.31 23.36 6.78
C GLU A 141 22.28 22.88 7.81
N VAL A 142 21.56 21.82 7.48
CA VAL A 142 20.53 21.21 8.33
C VAL A 142 20.77 19.72 8.50
N THR A 143 20.39 19.19 9.65
CA THR A 143 20.32 17.76 9.87
C THR A 143 18.87 17.30 9.71
N VAL A 144 18.67 16.34 8.81
CA VAL A 144 17.37 15.72 8.53
C VAL A 144 17.36 14.30 9.10
N ILE A 145 16.28 13.93 9.79
CA ILE A 145 15.99 12.55 10.16
C ILE A 145 14.78 12.13 9.34
N GLY A 146 14.85 10.94 8.74
CA GLY A 146 13.77 10.45 7.91
C GLY A 146 13.95 9.00 7.48
N LEU A 147 13.02 8.51 6.70
CA LEU A 147 12.99 7.13 6.20
C LEU A 147 13.50 7.07 4.77
N VAL A 148 14.38 6.11 4.50
CA VAL A 148 14.79 5.77 3.12
C VAL A 148 13.59 5.21 2.37
N ARG A 149 13.34 5.71 1.16
CA ARG A 149 12.23 5.29 0.32
C ARG A 149 12.68 4.99 -1.10
N ALA A 150 12.14 3.93 -1.66
CA ALA A 150 12.32 3.63 -3.07
C ALA A 150 11.56 4.62 -3.97
N PRO A 151 12.07 4.91 -5.17
CA PRO A 151 11.30 5.61 -6.19
C PRO A 151 10.00 4.87 -6.51
N ASP A 152 8.96 5.63 -6.86
CA ASP A 152 7.72 5.01 -7.33
C ASP A 152 7.96 4.32 -8.67
N THR A 153 7.39 3.12 -8.83
CA THR A 153 7.27 2.49 -10.13
C THR A 153 6.02 3.03 -10.83
N SER A 154 6.12 3.32 -12.14
CA SER A 154 4.97 3.74 -12.93
C SER A 154 3.85 2.67 -12.85
N GLY A 155 2.63 3.08 -12.51
CA GLY A 155 1.47 2.20 -12.43
C GLY A 155 0.49 2.50 -13.57
N TRP A 156 -0.22 1.49 -14.05
CA TRP A 156 -1.19 1.60 -15.17
C TRP A 156 -2.24 2.72 -14.99
N PHE A 157 -2.57 3.08 -13.74
CA PHE A 157 -3.57 4.13 -13.44
C PHE A 157 -2.96 5.45 -12.95
N MET A 158 -1.63 5.58 -12.96
CA MET A 158 -0.96 6.81 -12.57
C MET A 158 -0.65 7.63 -13.82
N PRO A 159 -0.95 8.94 -13.84
CA PRO A 159 -0.50 9.82 -14.92
C PRO A 159 1.03 9.85 -14.98
N ASP A 160 1.57 9.98 -16.18
CA ASP A 160 3.00 10.20 -16.38
C ASP A 160 3.43 11.57 -15.86
N ASN A 161 4.64 11.65 -15.33
CA ASN A 161 5.26 12.92 -14.99
C ASN A 161 5.48 13.75 -16.27
N ARG A 162 5.31 15.06 -16.16
CA ARG A 162 5.56 16.04 -17.23
C ARG A 162 6.54 17.10 -16.74
N PRO A 163 7.85 16.78 -16.72
CA PRO A 163 8.88 17.67 -16.19
C PRO A 163 8.93 19.02 -16.90
N GLU A 164 8.60 19.07 -18.19
CA GLU A 164 8.54 20.29 -19.02
C GLU A 164 7.45 21.29 -18.57
N ARG A 165 6.45 20.80 -17.81
CA ARG A 165 5.35 21.62 -17.24
C ARG A 165 5.45 21.72 -15.71
N ASP A 166 6.51 21.15 -15.13
CA ASP A 166 6.66 21.00 -13.68
C ASP A 166 5.44 20.29 -13.02
N GLU A 167 4.86 19.31 -13.74
CA GLU A 167 3.74 18.48 -13.27
C GLU A 167 4.26 17.10 -12.88
N TRP A 168 4.14 16.77 -11.60
CA TRP A 168 4.68 15.55 -11.02
C TRP A 168 3.61 14.76 -10.30
N PHE A 169 3.43 13.49 -10.67
CA PHE A 169 2.45 12.58 -10.11
C PHE A 169 3.10 11.39 -9.38
N THR A 170 4.34 11.07 -9.74
CA THR A 170 5.14 9.99 -9.15
C THR A 170 6.47 10.52 -8.63
N ARG A 171 7.02 9.82 -7.64
CA ARG A 171 8.29 10.16 -6.97
C ARG A 171 9.45 9.52 -7.71
N ASP A 172 9.61 9.87 -8.97
CA ASP A 172 10.68 9.38 -9.84
C ASP A 172 11.96 10.20 -9.62
N VAL A 173 12.87 9.65 -8.81
CA VAL A 173 14.15 10.29 -8.47
C VAL A 173 14.99 10.58 -9.70
N ALA A 174 15.03 9.66 -10.67
CA ALA A 174 15.86 9.82 -11.88
C ALA A 174 15.31 10.94 -12.77
N ALA A 175 14.00 10.99 -12.98
CA ALA A 175 13.35 12.07 -13.73
C ALA A 175 13.51 13.43 -13.03
N MET A 176 13.39 13.49 -11.69
CA MET A 176 13.63 14.70 -10.91
C MET A 176 15.07 15.18 -11.06
N ALA A 177 16.04 14.26 -10.93
CA ALA A 177 17.46 14.57 -11.06
C ALA A 177 17.77 15.14 -12.45
N LEU A 178 17.27 14.52 -13.50
CA LEU A 178 17.46 14.98 -14.88
C LEU A 178 16.83 16.37 -15.10
N SER A 179 15.59 16.57 -14.68
CA SER A 179 14.85 17.82 -14.89
C SER A 179 15.49 19.02 -14.18
N ARG A 180 16.17 18.79 -13.07
CA ARG A 180 16.83 19.82 -12.25
C ARG A 180 18.34 19.88 -12.47
N ALA A 181 18.87 19.16 -13.45
CA ALA A 181 20.31 19.07 -13.73
C ALA A 181 21.11 18.80 -12.45
N LEU A 182 20.73 17.75 -11.74
CA LEU A 182 21.43 17.30 -10.53
C LEU A 182 22.43 16.20 -10.90
N GLU A 183 23.58 16.26 -10.25
CA GLU A 183 24.65 15.27 -10.40
C GLU A 183 24.83 14.47 -9.12
N ARG A 184 25.36 13.24 -9.23
CA ARG A 184 25.71 12.37 -8.10
C ARG A 184 24.50 12.19 -7.15
N VAL A 185 23.34 11.80 -7.70
CA VAL A 185 22.08 11.68 -6.97
C VAL A 185 21.90 10.25 -6.46
N ALA A 186 21.50 10.13 -5.18
CA ALA A 186 21.14 8.83 -4.59
C ALA A 186 19.97 8.17 -5.36
N PRO A 187 19.96 6.82 -5.53
CA PRO A 187 18.91 6.10 -6.24
C PRO A 187 17.61 5.97 -5.43
N PHE A 188 17.53 6.61 -4.29
CA PHE A 188 16.42 6.63 -3.35
C PHE A 188 16.14 8.07 -2.90
N TRP A 189 15.04 8.28 -2.22
CA TRP A 189 14.70 9.54 -1.58
C TRP A 189 14.48 9.35 -0.08
N ILE A 190 14.54 10.45 0.68
CA ILE A 190 14.31 10.44 2.12
C ILE A 190 12.97 11.10 2.41
N ASP A 191 12.14 10.42 3.20
CA ASP A 191 10.89 10.96 3.72
C ASP A 191 11.15 11.56 5.11
N ALA A 192 11.25 12.87 5.17
CA ALA A 192 11.60 13.55 6.40
C ALA A 192 10.53 13.37 7.48
N GLU A 193 10.91 12.90 8.66
CA GLU A 193 10.06 12.86 9.85
C GLU A 193 10.04 14.21 10.55
N SER A 194 11.19 14.86 10.62
CA SER A 194 11.35 16.18 11.18
C SER A 194 12.48 16.93 10.49
N ILE A 195 12.32 18.24 10.39
CA ILE A 195 13.37 19.15 9.93
C ILE A 195 13.52 20.20 11.03
N PRO A 196 14.72 20.35 11.64
CA PRO A 196 14.94 21.35 12.67
C PRO A 196 14.54 22.74 12.20
N ASN A 197 13.92 23.51 13.07
CA ASN A 197 13.47 24.89 12.84
C ASN A 197 12.40 25.05 11.74
N ALA A 198 11.82 23.97 11.26
CA ALA A 198 10.66 24.03 10.35
C ALA A 198 9.42 24.47 11.13
N THR A 199 8.94 25.69 10.89
CA THR A 199 7.67 26.19 11.41
C THR A 199 6.68 26.31 10.27
N GLY A 200 5.44 25.79 10.45
CA GLY A 200 4.40 25.89 9.43
C GLY A 200 4.43 24.81 8.35
N TRP A 201 4.52 25.17 7.09
CA TRP A 201 4.52 24.27 5.91
C TRP A 201 5.87 24.32 5.20
N PRO A 202 6.38 23.20 4.62
CA PRO A 202 5.79 21.85 4.53
C PRO A 202 5.67 21.15 5.88
N ARG A 203 4.66 20.29 6.02
CA ARG A 203 4.51 19.43 7.21
C ARG A 203 5.20 18.10 6.97
N PRO A 204 6.33 17.81 7.63
CA PRO A 204 7.00 16.52 7.55
C PRO A 204 6.22 15.43 8.30
N GLY A 205 6.69 14.18 8.24
CA GLY A 205 6.11 13.06 8.99
C GLY A 205 4.71 12.64 8.52
N GLN A 206 4.35 12.90 7.27
CA GLN A 206 3.04 12.56 6.72
C GLN A 206 2.98 11.13 6.16
N THR A 207 4.09 10.41 6.19
CA THR A 207 4.14 9.02 5.73
C THR A 207 3.38 8.12 6.67
N ARG A 208 2.32 7.51 6.15
CA ARG A 208 1.59 6.48 6.87
C ARG A 208 2.25 5.13 6.64
N LEU A 209 2.86 4.58 7.67
CA LEU A 209 3.37 3.20 7.67
C LEU A 209 2.25 2.17 7.87
N ALA A 210 1.01 2.62 8.12
CA ALA A 210 -0.13 1.74 8.32
C ALA A 210 -0.47 0.99 7.02
N ILE A 211 0.00 -0.24 6.92
CA ILE A 211 -0.29 -1.15 5.81
C ILE A 211 -1.57 -1.91 6.16
N PRO A 212 -2.70 -1.72 5.43
CA PRO A 212 -3.95 -2.41 5.74
C PRO A 212 -3.78 -3.92 5.65
N ASN A 213 -4.24 -4.65 6.66
CA ASN A 213 -4.22 -6.11 6.68
C ASN A 213 -5.62 -6.67 6.98
N ASN A 214 -6.44 -6.83 5.93
CA ASN A 214 -7.82 -7.29 6.03
C ASN A 214 -7.98 -8.80 5.80
N HIS A 215 -6.89 -9.55 5.72
CA HIS A 215 -6.90 -10.98 5.36
C HIS A 215 -7.70 -11.83 6.35
N LEU A 216 -7.71 -11.49 7.65
CA LEU A 216 -8.54 -12.20 8.64
C LEU A 216 -10.04 -12.09 8.31
N GLY A 217 -10.51 -10.90 7.94
CA GLY A 217 -11.91 -10.70 7.56
C GLY A 217 -12.30 -11.56 6.34
N TYR A 218 -11.43 -11.60 5.33
CA TYR A 218 -11.65 -12.47 4.16
C TYR A 218 -11.59 -13.96 4.51
N ALA A 219 -10.68 -14.41 5.39
CA ALA A 219 -10.64 -15.80 5.84
C ALA A 219 -11.96 -16.21 6.52
N LEU A 220 -12.45 -15.39 7.44
CA LEU A 220 -13.73 -15.62 8.13
C LEU A 220 -14.90 -15.66 7.13
N THR A 221 -14.89 -14.82 6.11
CA THR A 221 -15.91 -14.85 5.05
C THR A 221 -15.88 -16.17 4.28
N TRP A 222 -14.70 -16.65 3.86
CA TRP A 222 -14.58 -17.92 3.14
C TRP A 222 -15.04 -19.11 3.98
N PHE A 223 -14.65 -19.18 5.26
CA PHE A 223 -15.12 -20.23 6.17
C PHE A 223 -16.62 -20.13 6.44
N GLY A 224 -17.17 -18.92 6.58
CA GLY A 224 -18.60 -18.70 6.75
C GLY A 224 -19.41 -19.20 5.54
N ILE A 225 -18.96 -18.90 4.32
CA ILE A 225 -19.58 -19.39 3.07
C ILE A 225 -19.48 -20.92 3.00
N ALA A 226 -18.35 -21.50 3.39
CA ALA A 226 -18.18 -22.96 3.42
C ALA A 226 -19.18 -23.62 4.36
N LEU A 227 -19.38 -23.10 5.56
CA LEU A 227 -20.37 -23.59 6.52
C LEU A 227 -21.79 -23.41 6.01
N ALA A 228 -22.11 -22.25 5.42
CA ALA A 228 -23.44 -22.01 4.83
C ALA A 228 -23.74 -22.99 3.69
N LEU A 229 -22.75 -23.28 2.83
CA LEU A 229 -22.88 -24.27 1.76
C LEU A 229 -23.25 -25.66 2.30
N LEU A 230 -22.55 -26.10 3.36
CA LEU A 230 -22.88 -27.38 4.01
C LEU A 230 -24.28 -27.37 4.64
N GLY A 231 -24.66 -26.26 5.29
CA GLY A 231 -25.98 -26.10 5.88
C GLY A 231 -27.09 -26.17 4.84
N VAL A 232 -26.94 -25.46 3.73
CA VAL A 232 -27.91 -25.46 2.61
C VAL A 232 -28.00 -26.83 1.97
N PHE A 233 -26.85 -27.46 1.66
CA PHE A 233 -26.83 -28.81 1.09
C PHE A 233 -27.45 -29.82 2.04
N GLY A 234 -27.11 -29.76 3.34
CA GLY A 234 -27.68 -30.65 4.37
C GLY A 234 -29.19 -30.51 4.48
N ALA A 235 -29.73 -29.30 4.53
CA ALA A 235 -31.17 -29.05 4.57
C ALA A 235 -31.88 -29.56 3.32
N TRP A 236 -31.30 -29.32 2.14
CA TRP A 236 -31.82 -29.79 0.87
C TRP A 236 -31.82 -31.33 0.79
N ALA A 237 -30.70 -31.98 1.14
CA ALA A 237 -30.56 -33.43 1.14
C ALA A 237 -31.52 -34.09 2.12
N TRP A 238 -31.67 -33.51 3.32
CA TRP A 238 -32.64 -33.98 4.32
C TRP A 238 -34.08 -33.92 3.79
N GLY A 239 -34.49 -32.83 3.15
CA GLY A 239 -35.79 -32.71 2.52
C GLY A 239 -36.05 -33.79 1.45
N ARG A 240 -35.03 -34.07 0.61
CA ARG A 240 -35.11 -35.10 -0.45
C ARG A 240 -35.23 -36.51 0.10
N VAL A 241 -34.53 -36.85 1.18
CA VAL A 241 -34.58 -38.15 1.82
C VAL A 241 -35.94 -38.38 2.51
N ARG A 242 -36.52 -37.31 3.11
CA ARG A 242 -37.82 -37.38 3.81
C ARG A 242 -39.05 -37.29 2.90
N ALA A 243 -38.93 -36.78 1.69
CA ALA A 243 -40.04 -36.69 0.75
C ALA A 243 -40.62 -38.10 0.50
N ARG A 244 -41.89 -38.32 0.88
CA ARG A 244 -42.64 -39.53 0.54
C ARG A 244 -42.81 -39.57 -0.97
N PRO A 245 -42.80 -40.76 -1.61
CA PRO A 245 -43.22 -40.87 -3.00
C PRO A 245 -44.65 -40.31 -3.11
N SER A 246 -44.85 -39.31 -3.96
CA SER A 246 -46.20 -38.89 -4.31
C SER A 246 -46.91 -40.11 -4.91
N GLU A 247 -47.96 -40.57 -4.24
CA GLU A 247 -48.85 -41.57 -4.75
C GLU A 247 -49.41 -41.03 -6.08
N LYS A 248 -49.05 -41.69 -7.19
CA LYS A 248 -49.63 -41.35 -8.49
C LYS A 248 -51.11 -41.47 -8.37
N LEU A 249 -51.83 -40.37 -8.35
CA LEU A 249 -53.27 -40.37 -8.53
C LEU A 249 -53.58 -41.11 -9.83
N VAL A 250 -54.03 -42.35 -9.70
CA VAL A 250 -54.61 -43.10 -10.81
C VAL A 250 -55.92 -42.39 -11.17
N PRO A 251 -56.08 -41.87 -12.40
CA PRO A 251 -57.33 -41.25 -12.77
C PRO A 251 -58.44 -42.30 -12.66
N PRO A 252 -59.64 -41.92 -12.17
CA PRO A 252 -60.76 -42.84 -12.09
C PRO A 252 -61.13 -43.37 -13.48
N ALA A 253 -61.31 -44.70 -13.60
CA ALA A 253 -61.77 -45.32 -14.83
C ALA A 253 -63.14 -44.73 -15.18
N LEU A 254 -63.29 -44.24 -16.43
CA LEU A 254 -64.57 -43.79 -16.95
C LEU A 254 -65.57 -45.01 -16.99
N PRO A 255 -66.79 -44.84 -16.52
CA PRO A 255 -67.81 -45.91 -16.66
C PRO A 255 -68.20 -46.08 -18.12
N SER A 256 -68.28 -47.34 -18.55
CA SER A 256 -68.76 -47.82 -19.88
C SER A 256 -70.22 -47.55 -20.09
#